data_3e5c1787761edce8b01c42ef5620528a
#
_entry.id   3e5c1787761edce8b01c42ef5620528a
#
_cell.length_a   1.000
_cell.length_b   1.000
_cell.length_c   1.000
_cell.angle_alpha   90.00
_cell.angle_beta   90.00
_cell.angle_gamma   90.00
#
_symmetry.space_group_name_H-M   'P 1'
#
loop_
_entity.id
_entity.type
_entity.pdbx_description
1 polymer ?
#
loop_
_entity_poly.entity_id
_entity_poly.type
_entity_poly.pdbx_seq_one_letter_code
_entity_poly.pdbx_strand_id
1 'polypeptide(L)'
;MKAIEVNNVSKSYGKVKALDRVSLDVNKGEVFGLIGPDGAGKTSLYRILCTLLLPDEGTATVDGFDVVTQLKDIRRRVGYMPGKFSLYQDLTVEENLQFFATLFGTTVEESYDSISAIYGQIERFKHRKAGALSGGMKQKLALSCALVHQPSVLFLDEPTTGVDPVSRKEFWEMLTTLKERGITIVASTPYLDEVRCCERVAFLDKGIVRGIGTPETILTEFADVFNPPGLDHAKGGAVHDENVIEVEHLVKAFGSFHAVDDISFNVKRGEIFGFLGANGAGKTTAMHMLTGLNQPTSGTGRVVGYDIRTEHEQIKRHIGYMSQRFSLYEDMTVAENIRLFAGIYGMSDEDITRKTDELLARLQFTEHKDTLVASLPLGWKQKLAFSVSIFHEPGVVFLDEPTGGVDPATRRQFWELIYDAASRGITVFVTTHYMDEAEYCDRISIMVDGKIKAMGTPDELKQKYNQPDMDHVFTYLARQATRSSD
;
A
#
# COMPACT_ATOMS: atom_id res chain seq x y z
N MET A 1 -27.12 -15.88 14.50
CA MET A 1 -26.71 -17.16 13.87
C MET A 1 -25.31 -16.96 13.32
N LYS A 2 -24.40 -17.92 13.54
CA LYS A 2 -23.01 -17.81 13.09
C LYS A 2 -22.91 -18.13 11.60
N ALA A 3 -22.13 -17.34 10.88
CA ALA A 3 -21.74 -17.63 9.51
C ALA A 3 -20.39 -18.37 9.48
N ILE A 4 -19.51 -18.08 10.44
CA ILE A 4 -18.21 -18.72 10.55
C ILE A 4 -17.97 -19.08 12.02
N GLU A 5 -17.45 -20.29 12.25
CA GLU A 5 -16.97 -20.72 13.56
C GLU A 5 -15.60 -21.36 13.38
N VAL A 6 -14.62 -20.92 14.16
CA VAL A 6 -13.25 -21.44 14.17
C VAL A 6 -12.91 -21.85 15.58
N ASN A 7 -12.50 -23.10 15.77
CA ASN A 7 -12.23 -23.69 17.07
C ASN A 7 -10.83 -24.31 17.10
N ASN A 8 -9.89 -23.65 17.81
CA ASN A 8 -8.53 -24.11 18.06
C ASN A 8 -7.75 -24.50 16.78
N VAL A 9 -7.97 -23.75 15.69
CA VAL A 9 -7.30 -24.03 14.41
C VAL A 9 -5.82 -23.69 14.50
N SER A 10 -4.98 -24.67 14.14
CA SER A 10 -3.52 -24.53 14.06
C SER A 10 -3.03 -24.85 12.65
N LYS A 11 -1.97 -24.15 12.21
CA LYS A 11 -1.31 -24.36 10.92
C LYS A 11 0.17 -24.01 10.99
N SER A 12 1.01 -24.92 10.49
CA SER A 12 2.46 -24.75 10.44
C SER A 12 2.99 -24.91 9.01
N TYR A 13 4.05 -24.19 8.70
CA TYR A 13 4.84 -24.30 7.49
C TYR A 13 6.29 -24.63 7.90
N GLY A 14 6.63 -25.90 7.85
CA GLY A 14 7.90 -26.39 8.37
C GLY A 14 8.05 -26.05 9.87
N LYS A 15 9.01 -25.21 10.22
CA LYS A 15 9.25 -24.79 11.62
C LYS A 15 8.43 -23.57 12.04
N VAL A 16 7.77 -22.88 11.11
CA VAL A 16 7.01 -21.66 11.39
C VAL A 16 5.56 -22.00 11.67
N LYS A 17 5.08 -21.71 12.88
CA LYS A 17 3.68 -21.84 13.27
C LYS A 17 2.91 -20.58 12.85
N ALA A 18 2.19 -20.67 11.74
CA ALA A 18 1.45 -19.55 11.17
C ALA A 18 0.12 -19.27 11.89
N LEU A 19 -0.51 -20.31 12.45
CA LEU A 19 -1.70 -20.21 13.31
C LEU A 19 -1.51 -21.14 14.50
N ASP A 20 -1.81 -20.65 15.70
CA ASP A 20 -1.70 -21.38 16.96
C ASP A 20 -3.01 -21.32 17.74
N ARG A 21 -3.82 -22.38 17.63
CA ARG A 21 -5.10 -22.55 18.34
C ARG A 21 -6.02 -21.34 18.19
N VAL A 22 -6.13 -20.82 16.99
CA VAL A 22 -7.01 -19.70 16.66
C VAL A 22 -8.47 -20.11 16.88
N SER A 23 -9.19 -19.29 17.63
CA SER A 23 -10.63 -19.44 17.84
C SER A 23 -11.32 -18.09 17.67
N LEU A 24 -12.32 -18.04 16.82
CA LEU A 24 -13.19 -16.87 16.59
C LEU A 24 -14.53 -17.27 15.96
N ASP A 25 -15.47 -16.35 15.99
CA ASP A 25 -16.76 -16.51 15.31
C ASP A 25 -17.17 -15.24 14.58
N VAL A 26 -17.94 -15.39 13.50
CA VAL A 26 -18.52 -14.28 12.73
C VAL A 26 -20.02 -14.50 12.59
N ASN A 27 -20.83 -13.46 12.83
CA ASN A 27 -22.28 -13.55 12.69
C ASN A 27 -22.73 -13.41 11.23
N LYS A 28 -23.90 -13.93 10.88
CA LYS A 28 -24.50 -13.72 9.54
C LYS A 28 -24.82 -12.25 9.31
N GLY A 29 -24.45 -11.74 8.13
CA GLY A 29 -24.67 -10.34 7.73
C GLY A 29 -23.80 -9.33 8.48
N GLU A 30 -22.73 -9.77 9.13
CA GLU A 30 -21.75 -8.92 9.83
C GLU A 30 -20.60 -8.50 8.89
N VAL A 31 -20.09 -7.30 9.06
CA VAL A 31 -18.80 -6.88 8.55
C VAL A 31 -17.76 -7.09 9.65
N PHE A 32 -16.96 -8.13 9.51
CA PHE A 32 -15.96 -8.53 10.49
C PHE A 32 -14.55 -8.23 9.99
N GLY A 33 -13.75 -7.52 10.80
CA GLY A 33 -12.36 -7.19 10.50
C GLY A 33 -11.38 -8.23 11.05
N LEU A 34 -10.42 -8.66 10.25
CA LEU A 34 -9.26 -9.44 10.71
C LEU A 34 -8.02 -8.57 10.58
N ILE A 35 -7.53 -8.05 11.69
CA ILE A 35 -6.43 -7.09 11.72
C ILE A 35 -5.18 -7.69 12.37
N GLY A 36 -4.02 -7.13 12.05
CA GLY A 36 -2.73 -7.59 12.61
C GLY A 36 -1.57 -7.31 11.68
N PRO A 37 -0.33 -7.39 12.19
CA PRO A 37 0.87 -7.12 11.40
C PRO A 37 1.06 -8.14 10.27
N ASP A 38 1.99 -7.81 9.37
CA ASP A 38 2.40 -8.72 8.30
C ASP A 38 3.00 -10.00 8.89
N GLY A 39 2.58 -11.14 8.32
CA GLY A 39 2.99 -12.44 8.86
C GLY A 39 2.19 -12.92 10.08
N ALA A 40 1.20 -12.16 10.57
CA ALA A 40 0.36 -12.57 11.71
C ALA A 40 -0.48 -13.84 11.45
N GLY A 41 -0.64 -14.28 10.20
CA GLY A 41 -1.40 -15.47 9.85
C GLY A 41 -2.75 -15.21 9.17
N LYS A 42 -3.14 -13.96 8.91
CA LYS A 42 -4.42 -13.55 8.32
C LYS A 42 -4.74 -14.33 7.03
N THR A 43 -3.85 -14.28 6.05
CA THR A 43 -4.00 -15.00 4.77
C THR A 43 -4.06 -16.52 4.95
N SER A 44 -3.32 -17.09 5.92
CA SER A 44 -3.39 -18.53 6.20
C SER A 44 -4.76 -18.94 6.72
N LEU A 45 -5.35 -18.14 7.61
CA LEU A 45 -6.71 -18.35 8.09
C LEU A 45 -7.74 -18.25 6.95
N TYR A 46 -7.66 -17.22 6.11
CA TYR A 46 -8.55 -17.08 4.94
C TYR A 46 -8.46 -18.28 4.00
N ARG A 47 -7.26 -18.75 3.71
CA ARG A 47 -7.07 -19.94 2.86
C ARG A 47 -7.70 -21.20 3.44
N ILE A 48 -7.69 -21.37 4.77
CA ILE A 48 -8.37 -22.48 5.44
C ILE A 48 -9.89 -22.32 5.30
N LEU A 49 -10.43 -21.14 5.60
CA LEU A 49 -11.89 -20.86 5.52
C LEU A 49 -12.41 -20.93 4.07
N CYS A 50 -11.60 -20.55 3.09
CA CYS A 50 -11.90 -20.70 1.67
C CYS A 50 -11.57 -22.09 1.11
N THR A 51 -11.21 -23.06 1.96
CA THR A 51 -10.88 -24.44 1.59
C THR A 51 -9.68 -24.60 0.60
N LEU A 52 -8.80 -23.62 0.58
CA LEU A 52 -7.57 -23.61 -0.23
C LEU A 52 -6.39 -24.23 0.53
N LEU A 53 -6.53 -24.41 1.85
CA LEU A 53 -5.53 -24.97 2.76
C LEU A 53 -6.25 -25.78 3.82
N LEU A 54 -5.67 -26.91 4.23
CA LEU A 54 -6.20 -27.70 5.34
C LEU A 54 -5.54 -27.27 6.66
N PRO A 55 -6.30 -27.17 7.76
CA PRO A 55 -5.73 -27.00 9.09
C PRO A 55 -4.95 -28.23 9.50
N ASP A 56 -3.94 -28.07 10.37
CA ASP A 56 -3.22 -29.19 10.95
C ASP A 56 -3.96 -29.74 12.18
N GLU A 57 -4.61 -28.84 12.93
CA GLU A 57 -5.42 -29.17 14.12
C GLU A 57 -6.62 -28.22 14.20
N GLY A 58 -7.61 -28.61 15.00
CA GLY A 58 -8.82 -27.84 15.24
C GLY A 58 -9.88 -28.04 14.17
N THR A 59 -10.98 -27.29 14.27
CA THR A 59 -12.13 -27.38 13.35
C THR A 59 -12.60 -25.98 12.93
N ALA A 60 -13.12 -25.87 11.72
CA ALA A 60 -13.77 -24.65 11.29
C ALA A 60 -14.98 -24.95 10.40
N THR A 61 -16.02 -24.10 10.49
CA THR A 61 -17.18 -24.18 9.62
C THR A 61 -17.43 -22.82 8.96
N VAL A 62 -17.91 -22.86 7.73
CA VAL A 62 -18.34 -21.67 6.97
C VAL A 62 -19.77 -21.94 6.46
N ASP A 63 -20.69 -21.06 6.80
CA ASP A 63 -22.14 -21.18 6.53
C ASP A 63 -22.70 -22.54 6.98
N GLY A 64 -22.17 -23.11 8.07
CA GLY A 64 -22.54 -24.40 8.63
C GLY A 64 -21.85 -25.60 7.99
N PHE A 65 -20.98 -25.42 7.00
CA PHE A 65 -20.24 -26.51 6.33
C PHE A 65 -18.81 -26.61 6.85
N ASP A 66 -18.36 -27.84 7.09
CA ASP A 66 -17.01 -28.12 7.60
C ASP A 66 -15.93 -27.92 6.52
N VAL A 67 -14.86 -27.19 6.86
CA VAL A 67 -13.79 -26.80 5.91
C VAL A 67 -12.93 -27.96 5.41
N VAL A 68 -13.00 -29.14 6.02
CA VAL A 68 -12.23 -30.34 5.65
C VAL A 68 -13.06 -31.29 4.81
N THR A 69 -14.32 -31.52 5.18
CA THR A 69 -15.16 -32.57 4.60
C THR A 69 -16.14 -32.06 3.55
N GLN A 70 -16.53 -30.78 3.61
CA GLN A 70 -17.59 -30.19 2.77
C GLN A 70 -17.08 -29.06 1.86
N LEU A 71 -15.90 -29.25 1.27
CA LEU A 71 -15.21 -28.26 0.44
C LEU A 71 -16.04 -27.69 -0.71
N LYS A 72 -16.81 -28.56 -1.41
CA LYS A 72 -17.61 -28.16 -2.58
C LYS A 72 -18.77 -27.25 -2.19
N ASP A 73 -19.38 -27.51 -1.03
CA ASP A 73 -20.50 -26.73 -0.54
C ASP A 73 -20.05 -25.32 -0.13
N ILE A 74 -18.88 -25.21 0.52
CA ILE A 74 -18.27 -23.92 0.88
C ILE A 74 -17.91 -23.14 -0.38
N ARG A 75 -17.21 -23.74 -1.34
CA ARG A 75 -16.75 -23.05 -2.57
C ARG A 75 -17.87 -22.46 -3.41
N ARG A 76 -19.07 -23.00 -3.31
CA ARG A 76 -20.27 -22.46 -3.99
C ARG A 76 -20.89 -21.26 -3.26
N ARG A 77 -20.54 -21.04 -2.00
CA ARG A 77 -21.13 -20.04 -1.10
C ARG A 77 -20.19 -18.92 -0.73
N VAL A 78 -18.91 -19.06 -1.06
CA VAL A 78 -17.84 -18.15 -0.66
C VAL A 78 -17.30 -17.41 -1.86
N GLY A 79 -17.28 -16.08 -1.79
CA GLY A 79 -16.47 -15.24 -2.65
C GLY A 79 -15.11 -14.97 -1.97
N TYR A 80 -14.02 -15.03 -2.71
CA TYR A 80 -12.69 -14.74 -2.19
C TYR A 80 -11.93 -13.76 -3.09
N MET A 81 -11.49 -12.67 -2.51
CA MET A 81 -10.63 -11.69 -3.15
C MET A 81 -9.27 -11.68 -2.44
N PRO A 82 -8.22 -12.26 -3.03
CA PRO A 82 -6.88 -12.30 -2.44
C PRO A 82 -6.19 -10.94 -2.53
N GLY A 83 -5.24 -10.66 -1.63
CA GLY A 83 -4.53 -9.39 -1.55
C GLY A 83 -3.66 -9.07 -2.77
N LYS A 84 -3.24 -10.08 -3.54
CA LYS A 84 -2.62 -9.85 -4.85
C LYS A 84 -3.68 -9.94 -5.94
N PHE A 85 -3.68 -8.97 -6.87
CA PHE A 85 -4.58 -8.98 -8.01
C PHE A 85 -4.45 -10.31 -8.79
N SER A 86 -5.49 -11.12 -8.74
CA SER A 86 -5.50 -12.51 -9.20
C SER A 86 -6.24 -12.72 -10.52
N LEU A 87 -6.77 -11.65 -11.11
CA LEU A 87 -7.48 -11.75 -12.39
C LEU A 87 -6.53 -11.79 -13.58
N TYR A 88 -7.01 -12.27 -14.70
CA TYR A 88 -6.25 -12.39 -15.94
C TYR A 88 -6.05 -11.01 -16.55
N GLN A 89 -4.82 -10.49 -16.46
CA GLN A 89 -4.49 -9.13 -16.90
C GLN A 89 -4.59 -8.92 -18.42
N ASP A 90 -4.40 -9.98 -19.19
CA ASP A 90 -4.49 -9.98 -20.66
C ASP A 90 -5.91 -10.07 -21.18
N LEU A 91 -6.85 -10.53 -20.34
CA LEU A 91 -8.27 -10.55 -20.67
C LEU A 91 -8.89 -9.18 -20.39
N THR A 92 -9.96 -8.87 -21.14
CA THR A 92 -10.80 -7.70 -20.91
C THR A 92 -11.60 -7.83 -19.61
N VAL A 93 -12.23 -6.75 -19.20
CA VAL A 93 -13.16 -6.73 -18.05
C VAL A 93 -14.29 -7.74 -18.27
N GLU A 94 -14.91 -7.74 -19.45
CA GLU A 94 -16.01 -8.64 -19.81
C GLU A 94 -15.57 -10.11 -19.85
N GLU A 95 -14.42 -10.41 -20.47
CA GLU A 95 -13.86 -11.77 -20.52
C GLU A 95 -13.53 -12.32 -19.14
N ASN A 96 -13.01 -11.51 -18.22
CA ASN A 96 -12.80 -11.92 -16.84
C ASN A 96 -14.12 -12.29 -16.15
N LEU A 97 -15.16 -11.45 -16.26
CA LEU A 97 -16.48 -11.74 -15.70
C LEU A 97 -17.10 -13.01 -16.28
N GLN A 98 -17.07 -13.19 -17.60
CA GLN A 98 -17.57 -14.39 -18.27
C GLN A 98 -16.84 -15.65 -17.84
N PHE A 99 -15.51 -15.56 -17.67
CA PHE A 99 -14.71 -16.68 -17.18
C PHE A 99 -15.20 -17.14 -15.79
N PHE A 100 -15.34 -16.20 -14.84
CA PHE A 100 -15.81 -16.55 -13.49
C PHE A 100 -17.27 -17.00 -13.49
N ALA A 101 -18.15 -16.37 -14.25
CA ALA A 101 -19.54 -16.81 -14.39
C ALA A 101 -19.62 -18.27 -14.89
N THR A 102 -18.87 -18.59 -15.93
CA THR A 102 -18.80 -19.96 -16.48
C THR A 102 -18.25 -20.95 -15.47
N LEU A 103 -17.20 -20.56 -14.71
CA LEU A 103 -16.61 -21.43 -13.68
C LEU A 103 -17.62 -21.82 -12.60
N PHE A 104 -18.53 -20.92 -12.25
CA PHE A 104 -19.57 -21.15 -11.24
C PHE A 104 -20.90 -21.65 -11.83
N GLY A 105 -20.98 -21.84 -13.16
CA GLY A 105 -22.16 -22.38 -13.85
C GLY A 105 -23.32 -21.40 -13.97
N THR A 106 -23.03 -20.11 -14.08
CA THR A 106 -23.98 -19.01 -14.30
C THR A 106 -23.53 -18.16 -15.50
N THR A 107 -24.28 -17.11 -15.81
CA THR A 107 -23.92 -16.11 -16.83
C THR A 107 -23.80 -14.72 -16.22
N VAL A 108 -23.18 -13.79 -16.95
CA VAL A 108 -23.07 -12.39 -16.48
C VAL A 108 -24.45 -11.75 -16.44
N GLU A 109 -25.33 -12.09 -17.38
CA GLU A 109 -26.70 -11.60 -17.46
C GLU A 109 -27.55 -12.06 -16.26
N GLU A 110 -27.47 -13.35 -15.89
CA GLU A 110 -28.18 -13.90 -14.71
C GLU A 110 -27.67 -13.28 -13.39
N SER A 111 -26.39 -12.90 -13.37
CA SER A 111 -25.74 -12.35 -12.17
C SER A 111 -25.76 -10.83 -12.13
N TYR A 112 -26.25 -10.16 -13.20
CA TYR A 112 -26.11 -8.72 -13.36
C TYR A 112 -26.69 -7.92 -12.18
N ASP A 113 -27.88 -8.27 -11.71
CA ASP A 113 -28.50 -7.59 -10.56
C ASP A 113 -27.65 -7.64 -9.29
N SER A 114 -26.89 -8.72 -9.11
CA SER A 114 -26.02 -8.90 -7.94
C SER A 114 -24.75 -8.03 -8.02
N ILE A 115 -24.22 -7.81 -9.21
CA ILE A 115 -22.96 -7.09 -9.44
C ILE A 115 -23.17 -5.66 -9.98
N SER A 116 -24.36 -5.29 -10.43
CA SER A 116 -24.63 -4.03 -11.14
C SER A 116 -24.18 -2.77 -10.41
N ALA A 117 -24.36 -2.73 -9.09
CA ALA A 117 -23.94 -1.59 -8.27
C ALA A 117 -22.41 -1.32 -8.32
N ILE A 118 -21.63 -2.36 -8.60
CA ILE A 118 -20.14 -2.30 -8.67
C ILE A 118 -19.69 -2.32 -10.13
N TYR A 119 -20.14 -3.33 -10.87
CA TYR A 119 -19.78 -3.51 -12.28
C TYR A 119 -20.23 -2.34 -13.14
N GLY A 120 -21.42 -1.77 -12.94
CA GLY A 120 -21.93 -0.63 -13.69
C GLY A 120 -21.01 0.60 -13.67
N GLN A 121 -20.17 0.76 -12.64
CA GLN A 121 -19.19 1.83 -12.57
C GLN A 121 -18.00 1.64 -13.52
N ILE A 122 -17.73 0.39 -13.94
CA ILE A 122 -16.62 0.05 -14.83
C ILE A 122 -17.09 -0.55 -16.17
N GLU A 123 -18.39 -0.75 -16.36
CA GLU A 123 -18.97 -1.40 -17.54
C GLU A 123 -18.64 -0.66 -18.83
N ARG A 124 -18.54 0.67 -18.83
CA ARG A 124 -18.10 1.46 -19.98
C ARG A 124 -16.68 1.06 -20.49
N PHE A 125 -15.89 0.39 -19.64
CA PHE A 125 -14.55 -0.09 -19.97
C PHE A 125 -14.50 -1.60 -20.23
N LYS A 126 -15.65 -2.25 -20.47
CA LYS A 126 -15.77 -3.71 -20.57
C LYS A 126 -14.83 -4.36 -21.58
N HIS A 127 -14.47 -3.66 -22.65
CA HIS A 127 -13.53 -4.13 -23.67
C HIS A 127 -12.06 -3.76 -23.39
N ARG A 128 -11.76 -3.06 -22.28
CA ARG A 128 -10.40 -2.75 -21.87
C ARG A 128 -9.77 -3.95 -21.15
N LYS A 129 -8.50 -4.24 -21.43
CA LYS A 129 -7.74 -5.27 -20.71
C LYS A 129 -7.64 -4.93 -19.22
N ALA A 130 -7.80 -5.94 -18.37
CA ALA A 130 -7.73 -5.77 -16.92
C ALA A 130 -6.37 -5.19 -16.45
N GLY A 131 -5.27 -5.55 -17.13
CA GLY A 131 -3.94 -4.98 -16.87
C GLY A 131 -3.85 -3.47 -17.05
N ALA A 132 -4.68 -2.89 -17.94
CA ALA A 132 -4.70 -1.45 -18.24
C ALA A 132 -5.68 -0.63 -17.37
N LEU A 133 -6.32 -1.23 -16.39
CA LEU A 133 -7.21 -0.57 -15.44
C LEU A 133 -6.42 0.12 -14.33
N SER A 134 -7.00 1.20 -13.76
CA SER A 134 -6.50 1.78 -12.51
C SER A 134 -6.65 0.83 -11.32
N GLY A 135 -5.94 1.09 -10.21
CA GLY A 135 -6.05 0.27 -8.99
C GLY A 135 -7.48 0.09 -8.52
N GLY A 136 -8.24 1.19 -8.32
CA GLY A 136 -9.63 1.13 -7.90
C GLY A 136 -10.55 0.40 -8.90
N MET A 137 -10.32 0.55 -10.22
CA MET A 137 -11.08 -0.22 -11.22
C MET A 137 -10.75 -1.71 -11.18
N LYS A 138 -9.50 -2.09 -10.93
CA LYS A 138 -9.08 -3.48 -10.74
C LYS A 138 -9.78 -4.11 -9.54
N GLN A 139 -9.90 -3.36 -8.44
CA GLN A 139 -10.60 -3.82 -7.24
C GLN A 139 -12.11 -4.00 -7.49
N LYS A 140 -12.75 -3.06 -8.19
CA LYS A 140 -14.16 -3.17 -8.60
C LYS A 140 -14.40 -4.39 -9.48
N LEU A 141 -13.49 -4.68 -10.43
CA LEU A 141 -13.57 -5.89 -11.26
C LEU A 141 -13.38 -7.16 -10.42
N ALA A 142 -12.39 -7.20 -9.53
CA ALA A 142 -12.13 -8.36 -8.68
C ALA A 142 -13.32 -8.66 -7.75
N LEU A 143 -13.91 -7.62 -7.16
CA LEU A 143 -15.10 -7.75 -6.33
C LEU A 143 -16.31 -8.23 -7.16
N SER A 144 -16.52 -7.70 -8.37
CA SER A 144 -17.58 -8.17 -9.26
C SER A 144 -17.43 -9.65 -9.61
N CYS A 145 -16.21 -10.11 -9.93
CA CYS A 145 -15.93 -11.52 -10.20
C CYS A 145 -16.16 -12.41 -8.96
N ALA A 146 -15.83 -11.92 -7.76
CA ALA A 146 -16.08 -12.66 -6.51
C ALA A 146 -17.56 -12.75 -6.15
N LEU A 147 -18.41 -11.88 -6.69
CA LEU A 147 -19.86 -11.81 -6.43
C LEU A 147 -20.71 -12.49 -7.50
N VAL A 148 -20.16 -12.86 -8.64
CA VAL A 148 -20.91 -13.35 -9.82
C VAL A 148 -21.79 -14.58 -9.51
N HIS A 149 -21.40 -15.40 -8.55
CA HIS A 149 -22.13 -16.60 -8.12
C HIS A 149 -22.99 -16.39 -6.85
N GLN A 150 -23.20 -15.13 -6.45
CA GLN A 150 -24.03 -14.72 -5.31
C GLN A 150 -23.66 -15.41 -3.98
N PRO A 151 -22.41 -15.21 -3.50
CA PRO A 151 -21.94 -15.86 -2.28
C PRO A 151 -22.69 -15.35 -1.05
N SER A 152 -22.86 -16.21 -0.04
CA SER A 152 -23.38 -15.83 1.28
C SER A 152 -22.30 -15.24 2.20
N VAL A 153 -21.02 -15.58 1.94
CA VAL A 153 -19.86 -15.09 2.69
C VAL A 153 -18.79 -14.59 1.71
N LEU A 154 -18.24 -13.41 1.97
CA LEU A 154 -17.21 -12.77 1.18
C LEU A 154 -15.95 -12.58 2.02
N PHE A 155 -14.85 -13.17 1.60
CA PHE A 155 -13.52 -12.96 2.18
C PHE A 155 -12.71 -11.99 1.34
N LEU A 156 -12.20 -10.93 1.96
CA LEU A 156 -11.43 -9.87 1.32
C LEU A 156 -10.07 -9.76 2.03
N ASP A 157 -9.01 -10.19 1.36
CA ASP A 157 -7.66 -10.14 1.92
C ASP A 157 -6.97 -8.86 1.44
N GLU A 158 -6.93 -7.84 2.29
CA GLU A 158 -6.36 -6.51 2.02
C GLU A 158 -6.86 -5.89 0.69
N PRO A 159 -8.18 -5.78 0.50
CA PRO A 159 -8.78 -5.47 -0.81
C PRO A 159 -8.43 -4.09 -1.35
N THR A 160 -8.00 -3.17 -0.50
CA THR A 160 -7.76 -1.76 -0.84
C THR A 160 -6.27 -1.39 -0.82
N THR A 161 -5.38 -2.37 -0.63
CA THR A 161 -3.94 -2.11 -0.64
C THR A 161 -3.49 -1.55 -1.99
N GLY A 162 -2.78 -0.41 -1.96
CA GLY A 162 -2.35 0.32 -3.16
C GLY A 162 -3.44 1.11 -3.89
N VAL A 163 -4.59 1.32 -3.24
CA VAL A 163 -5.70 2.14 -3.74
C VAL A 163 -5.70 3.50 -3.04
N ASP A 164 -5.97 4.56 -3.79
CA ASP A 164 -6.02 5.92 -3.24
C ASP A 164 -7.20 6.11 -2.25
N PRO A 165 -7.13 7.10 -1.34
CA PRO A 165 -8.13 7.29 -0.27
C PRO A 165 -9.56 7.46 -0.77
N VAL A 166 -9.78 8.15 -1.88
CA VAL A 166 -11.13 8.37 -2.44
C VAL A 166 -11.72 7.04 -2.92
N SER A 167 -10.95 6.29 -3.71
CA SER A 167 -11.35 4.97 -4.21
C SER A 167 -11.51 3.94 -3.08
N ARG A 168 -10.72 4.04 -1.98
CA ARG A 168 -10.89 3.21 -0.78
C ARG A 168 -12.24 3.47 -0.12
N LYS A 169 -12.58 4.73 0.09
CA LYS A 169 -13.87 5.10 0.69
C LYS A 169 -15.04 4.59 -0.14
N GLU A 170 -15.01 4.79 -1.46
CA GLU A 170 -16.03 4.25 -2.36
C GLU A 170 -16.16 2.72 -2.25
N PHE A 171 -15.02 2.02 -2.11
CA PHE A 171 -15.02 0.57 -1.97
C PHE A 171 -15.72 0.12 -0.69
N TRP A 172 -15.47 0.77 0.44
CA TRP A 172 -16.13 0.45 1.71
C TRP A 172 -17.63 0.81 1.70
N GLU A 173 -18.03 1.88 1.01
CA GLU A 173 -19.44 2.20 0.79
C GLU A 173 -20.17 1.08 -0.01
N MET A 174 -19.49 0.50 -1.02
CA MET A 174 -20.01 -0.67 -1.73
C MET A 174 -20.14 -1.90 -0.82
N LEU A 175 -19.18 -2.17 0.07
CA LEU A 175 -19.26 -3.27 1.04
C LEU A 175 -20.45 -3.10 1.98
N THR A 176 -20.74 -1.88 2.42
CA THR A 176 -21.93 -1.58 3.24
C THR A 176 -23.23 -1.97 2.49
N THR A 177 -23.33 -1.62 1.21
CA THR A 177 -24.48 -2.00 0.37
C THR A 177 -24.60 -3.52 0.22
N LEU A 178 -23.49 -4.25 0.11
CA LEU A 178 -23.51 -5.73 0.04
C LEU A 178 -23.97 -6.36 1.37
N LYS A 179 -23.53 -5.80 2.49
CA LYS A 179 -24.00 -6.20 3.83
C LYS A 179 -25.51 -6.03 3.96
N GLU A 180 -26.07 -4.89 3.52
CA GLU A 180 -27.51 -4.63 3.55
C GLU A 180 -28.32 -5.67 2.74
N ARG A 181 -27.70 -6.30 1.74
CA ARG A 181 -28.25 -7.45 0.99
C ARG A 181 -28.08 -8.79 1.72
N GLY A 182 -27.54 -8.79 2.94
CA GLY A 182 -27.38 -9.98 3.78
C GLY A 182 -26.10 -10.78 3.59
N ILE A 183 -25.13 -10.27 2.81
CA ILE A 183 -23.82 -10.92 2.64
C ILE A 183 -23.00 -10.72 3.91
N THR A 184 -22.41 -11.79 4.43
CA THR A 184 -21.43 -11.72 5.52
C THR A 184 -20.07 -11.38 4.93
N ILE A 185 -19.38 -10.39 5.48
CA ILE A 185 -18.10 -9.90 4.94
C ILE A 185 -17.01 -10.06 6.00
N VAL A 186 -15.92 -10.71 5.63
CA VAL A 186 -14.69 -10.80 6.44
C VAL A 186 -13.56 -10.12 5.67
N ALA A 187 -13.11 -8.98 6.17
CA ALA A 187 -12.08 -8.19 5.51
C ALA A 187 -10.82 -8.08 6.37
N SER A 188 -9.65 -8.32 5.80
CA SER A 188 -8.40 -7.89 6.42
C SER A 188 -7.99 -6.53 5.86
N THR A 189 -7.42 -5.70 6.70
CA THR A 189 -6.89 -4.40 6.30
C THR A 189 -5.74 -3.96 7.21
N PRO A 190 -4.70 -3.32 6.64
CA PRO A 190 -3.68 -2.63 7.42
C PRO A 190 -4.07 -1.19 7.78
N TYR A 191 -5.22 -0.69 7.36
CA TYR A 191 -5.63 0.71 7.53
C TYR A 191 -6.58 0.88 8.70
N LEU A 192 -6.24 1.77 9.65
CA LEU A 192 -7.02 1.99 10.87
C LEU A 192 -8.38 2.67 10.61
N ASP A 193 -8.47 3.50 9.59
CA ASP A 193 -9.71 4.12 9.12
C ASP A 193 -10.70 3.05 8.61
N GLU A 194 -10.22 2.04 7.90
CA GLU A 194 -11.02 0.92 7.41
C GLU A 194 -11.46 -0.02 8.53
N VAL A 195 -10.62 -0.22 9.55
CA VAL A 195 -10.97 -1.01 10.74
C VAL A 195 -12.26 -0.47 11.37
N ARG A 196 -12.44 0.86 11.40
CA ARG A 196 -13.64 1.52 11.93
C ARG A 196 -14.91 1.28 11.11
N CYS A 197 -14.78 0.80 9.87
CA CYS A 197 -15.92 0.41 9.05
C CYS A 197 -16.46 -0.98 9.41
N CYS A 198 -15.74 -1.76 10.22
CA CYS A 198 -16.17 -3.07 10.70
C CYS A 198 -17.05 -2.95 11.96
N GLU A 199 -17.92 -3.92 12.17
CA GLU A 199 -18.77 -4.00 13.38
C GLU A 199 -18.02 -4.64 14.55
N ARG A 200 -17.27 -5.70 14.25
CA ARG A 200 -16.35 -6.36 15.17
C ARG A 200 -15.05 -6.65 14.46
N VAL A 201 -13.98 -6.72 15.23
CA VAL A 201 -12.65 -7.04 14.72
C VAL A 201 -11.97 -8.07 15.62
N ALA A 202 -11.17 -8.94 15.01
CA ALA A 202 -10.22 -9.79 15.71
C ALA A 202 -8.80 -9.30 15.44
N PHE A 203 -8.03 -9.08 16.50
CA PHE A 203 -6.60 -8.78 16.41
C PHE A 203 -5.80 -10.08 16.46
N LEU A 204 -5.13 -10.38 15.36
CA LEU A 204 -4.25 -11.53 15.17
C LEU A 204 -2.78 -11.07 15.24
N ASP A 205 -1.99 -11.68 16.11
CA ASP A 205 -0.56 -11.44 16.23
C ASP A 205 0.20 -12.75 16.42
N LYS A 206 1.23 -12.97 15.61
CA LYS A 206 2.06 -14.20 15.64
C LYS A 206 1.25 -15.50 15.69
N GLY A 207 0.20 -15.55 14.88
CA GLY A 207 -0.68 -16.73 14.76
C GLY A 207 -1.69 -16.90 15.90
N ILE A 208 -1.81 -15.95 16.83
CA ILE A 208 -2.70 -16.03 18.00
C ILE A 208 -3.70 -14.87 17.95
N VAL A 209 -4.98 -15.14 18.21
CA VAL A 209 -5.99 -14.11 18.44
C VAL A 209 -5.75 -13.48 19.80
N ARG A 210 -5.39 -12.20 19.84
CA ARG A 210 -5.12 -11.43 21.06
C ARG A 210 -6.37 -10.83 21.67
N GLY A 211 -7.33 -10.45 20.84
CA GLY A 211 -8.59 -9.86 21.27
C GLY A 211 -9.64 -9.87 20.18
N ILE A 212 -10.92 -9.86 20.57
CA ILE A 212 -12.06 -9.70 19.67
C ILE A 212 -13.03 -8.70 20.33
N GLY A 213 -13.41 -7.67 19.59
CA GLY A 213 -14.31 -6.63 20.13
C GLY A 213 -14.74 -5.64 19.07
N THR A 214 -15.29 -4.51 19.50
CA THR A 214 -15.55 -3.38 18.60
C THR A 214 -14.21 -2.76 18.14
N PRO A 215 -14.17 -2.08 16.99
CA PRO A 215 -12.98 -1.36 16.55
C PRO A 215 -12.37 -0.48 17.64
N GLU A 216 -13.19 0.31 18.32
CA GLU A 216 -12.73 1.24 19.37
C GLU A 216 -12.08 0.50 20.55
N THR A 217 -12.69 -0.62 20.98
CA THR A 217 -12.14 -1.43 22.08
C THR A 217 -10.78 -1.99 21.71
N ILE A 218 -10.66 -2.61 20.53
CA ILE A 218 -9.43 -3.25 20.09
C ILE A 218 -8.32 -2.21 19.82
N LEU A 219 -8.66 -1.10 19.15
CA LEU A 219 -7.69 -0.03 18.87
C LEU A 219 -7.20 0.65 20.15
N THR A 220 -8.02 0.71 21.20
CA THR A 220 -7.62 1.26 22.51
C THR A 220 -6.80 0.26 23.31
N GLU A 221 -7.23 -1.00 23.38
CA GLU A 221 -6.55 -2.07 24.14
C GLU A 221 -5.15 -2.36 23.58
N PHE A 222 -4.98 -2.28 22.27
CA PHE A 222 -3.71 -2.54 21.57
C PHE A 222 -3.11 -1.26 20.95
N ALA A 223 -3.37 -0.10 21.54
CA ALA A 223 -2.90 1.19 21.04
C ALA A 223 -1.39 1.20 20.82
N ASP A 224 -0.61 0.55 21.68
CA ASP A 224 0.86 0.46 21.56
C ASP A 224 1.31 -0.27 20.29
N VAL A 225 0.45 -1.12 19.70
CA VAL A 225 0.75 -1.81 18.45
C VAL A 225 0.31 -0.99 17.23
N PHE A 226 -0.87 -0.38 17.32
CA PHE A 226 -1.48 0.36 16.20
C PHE A 226 -1.10 1.84 16.18
N ASN A 227 -0.97 2.47 17.36
CA ASN A 227 -0.51 3.83 17.59
C ASN A 227 0.50 3.81 18.75
N PRO A 228 1.67 3.20 18.58
CA PRO A 228 2.67 3.29 19.64
C PRO A 228 2.93 4.76 19.96
N PRO A 229 3.18 5.11 21.27
CA PRO A 229 3.34 6.49 21.73
C PRO A 229 4.31 7.24 20.83
N GLY A 230 3.95 8.46 20.49
CA GLY A 230 4.42 9.25 19.37
C GLY A 230 5.85 8.98 18.92
N LEU A 231 6.05 8.97 17.61
CA LEU A 231 7.23 9.63 17.11
C LEU A 231 7.13 11.04 17.72
N ASP A 232 7.62 11.22 18.96
CA ASP A 232 7.92 12.56 19.43
C ASP A 232 8.70 13.17 18.30
N HIS A 233 8.16 14.23 17.73
CA HIS A 233 8.73 14.95 16.60
C HIS A 233 10.13 15.44 16.98
N ALA A 234 11.06 14.56 17.13
CA ALA A 234 12.45 14.84 16.83
C ALA A 234 12.41 15.13 15.34
N LYS A 235 11.95 16.36 15.02
CA LYS A 235 11.96 16.92 13.66
C LYS A 235 13.28 16.48 13.06
N GLY A 236 13.22 15.99 11.83
CA GLY A 236 14.39 15.63 11.06
C GLY A 236 15.50 16.65 11.23
N GLY A 237 16.71 16.40 10.79
CA GLY A 237 17.87 17.27 11.04
C GLY A 237 17.58 18.76 10.79
N ALA A 238 18.50 19.62 11.13
CA ALA A 238 18.34 21.04 10.93
C ALA A 238 18.06 21.33 9.43
N VAL A 239 16.90 21.88 9.13
CA VAL A 239 16.58 22.36 7.77
C VAL A 239 17.44 23.59 7.51
N HIS A 240 18.27 23.52 6.49
CA HIS A 240 19.13 24.63 6.08
C HIS A 240 18.40 25.52 5.07
N ASP A 241 18.75 26.79 4.99
CA ASP A 241 18.12 27.74 4.05
C ASP A 241 18.65 27.64 2.60
N GLU A 242 19.21 26.52 2.24
CA GLU A 242 19.71 26.21 0.90
C GLU A 242 18.73 25.30 0.17
N ASN A 243 18.31 25.69 -1.03
CA ASN A 243 17.47 24.83 -1.88
C ASN A 243 18.34 23.75 -2.54
N VAL A 244 17.93 22.50 -2.39
CA VAL A 244 18.55 21.33 -3.08
C VAL A 244 17.71 20.84 -4.25
N ILE A 245 16.42 21.20 -4.27
CA ILE A 245 15.54 21.01 -5.42
C ILE A 245 14.88 22.35 -5.72
N GLU A 246 14.92 22.77 -6.98
CA GLU A 246 14.27 23.97 -7.47
C GLU A 246 13.53 23.63 -8.77
N VAL A 247 12.26 23.99 -8.85
CA VAL A 247 11.38 23.67 -9.99
C VAL A 247 10.57 24.89 -10.35
N GLU A 248 10.61 25.27 -11.63
CA GLU A 248 9.86 26.41 -12.14
C GLU A 248 9.11 26.02 -13.42
N HIS A 249 7.78 26.21 -13.39
CA HIS A 249 6.88 26.00 -14.53
C HIS A 249 7.06 24.65 -15.24
N LEU A 250 7.27 23.57 -14.44
CA LEU A 250 7.56 22.24 -14.96
C LEU A 250 6.30 21.60 -15.56
N VAL A 251 6.42 21.14 -16.80
CA VAL A 251 5.33 20.50 -17.55
C VAL A 251 5.78 19.18 -18.15
N LYS A 252 4.92 18.17 -18.07
CA LYS A 252 5.03 16.92 -18.84
C LYS A 252 3.74 16.60 -19.55
N ALA A 253 3.78 16.64 -20.87
CA ALA A 253 2.67 16.30 -21.75
C ALA A 253 2.94 14.97 -22.49
N PHE A 254 1.89 14.18 -22.67
CA PHE A 254 1.83 13.00 -23.53
C PHE A 254 0.68 13.21 -24.53
N GLY A 255 1.00 13.74 -25.71
CA GLY A 255 -0.01 14.23 -26.66
C GLY A 255 -0.81 15.40 -26.08
N SER A 256 -2.12 15.27 -26.02
CA SER A 256 -3.01 16.28 -25.39
C SER A 256 -3.10 16.17 -23.88
N PHE A 257 -2.64 15.05 -23.29
CA PHE A 257 -2.72 14.82 -21.85
C PHE A 257 -1.52 15.42 -21.12
N HIS A 258 -1.76 16.32 -20.15
CA HIS A 258 -0.74 16.87 -19.27
C HIS A 258 -0.68 16.07 -17.96
N ALA A 259 0.30 15.17 -17.83
CA ALA A 259 0.51 14.41 -16.60
C ALA A 259 1.04 15.30 -15.47
N VAL A 260 1.85 16.32 -15.81
CA VAL A 260 2.31 17.40 -14.95
C VAL A 260 2.03 18.71 -15.68
N ASP A 261 1.34 19.63 -15.04
CA ASP A 261 0.82 20.86 -15.67
C ASP A 261 1.19 22.09 -14.84
N ASP A 262 2.29 22.73 -15.22
CA ASP A 262 2.78 24.00 -14.68
C ASP A 262 2.99 23.98 -13.15
N ILE A 263 3.88 23.09 -12.66
CA ILE A 263 4.21 23.04 -11.25
C ILE A 263 5.51 23.82 -10.95
N SER A 264 5.50 24.53 -9.82
CA SER A 264 6.66 25.26 -9.29
C SER A 264 6.76 25.03 -7.78
N PHE A 265 7.95 24.63 -7.30
CA PHE A 265 8.22 24.43 -5.88
C PHE A 265 9.73 24.35 -5.62
N ASN A 266 10.11 24.41 -4.36
CA ASN A 266 11.48 24.18 -3.91
C ASN A 266 11.50 23.26 -2.71
N VAL A 267 12.65 22.58 -2.49
CA VAL A 267 12.90 21.76 -1.30
C VAL A 267 14.24 22.17 -0.70
N LYS A 268 14.26 22.36 0.61
CA LYS A 268 15.43 22.80 1.36
C LYS A 268 16.30 21.60 1.76
N ARG A 269 17.60 21.85 1.99
CA ARG A 269 18.55 20.84 2.47
C ARG A 269 18.14 20.31 3.85
N GLY A 270 18.12 18.98 3.99
CA GLY A 270 17.72 18.29 5.24
C GLY A 270 16.22 18.26 5.49
N GLU A 271 15.40 18.79 4.58
CA GLU A 271 13.94 18.78 4.67
C GLU A 271 13.36 17.40 4.33
N ILE A 272 12.35 16.96 5.05
CA ILE A 272 11.47 15.85 4.66
C ILE A 272 10.26 16.46 3.93
N PHE A 273 10.27 16.37 2.60
CA PHE A 273 9.25 16.96 1.75
C PHE A 273 8.29 15.90 1.22
N GLY A 274 7.01 16.01 1.59
CA GLY A 274 5.94 15.12 1.15
C GLY A 274 5.31 15.60 -0.17
N PHE A 275 5.23 14.74 -1.18
CA PHE A 275 4.58 15.01 -2.45
C PHE A 275 3.33 14.14 -2.58
N LEU A 276 2.19 14.66 -2.11
CA LEU A 276 0.95 13.94 -1.88
C LEU A 276 0.00 14.05 -3.08
N GLY A 277 -0.86 13.05 -3.25
CA GLY A 277 -1.90 13.06 -4.28
C GLY A 277 -2.47 11.68 -4.55
N ALA A 278 -3.64 11.63 -5.20
CA ALA A 278 -4.25 10.39 -5.65
C ALA A 278 -3.38 9.65 -6.69
N ASN A 279 -3.70 8.39 -6.92
CA ASN A 279 -3.09 7.63 -8.01
C ASN A 279 -3.43 8.30 -9.36
N GLY A 280 -2.41 8.47 -10.21
CA GLY A 280 -2.56 9.18 -11.49
C GLY A 280 -2.53 10.71 -11.40
N ALA A 281 -2.33 11.31 -10.22
CA ALA A 281 -2.21 12.77 -10.07
C ALA A 281 -0.94 13.35 -10.72
N GLY A 282 0.02 12.53 -11.13
CA GLY A 282 1.27 12.96 -11.77
C GLY A 282 2.52 12.89 -10.89
N LYS A 283 2.43 12.41 -9.63
CA LYS A 283 3.52 12.35 -8.64
C LYS A 283 4.77 11.65 -9.18
N THR A 284 4.64 10.38 -9.59
CA THR A 284 5.74 9.59 -10.16
C THR A 284 6.32 10.22 -11.42
N THR A 285 5.47 10.83 -12.26
CA THR A 285 5.93 11.56 -13.46
C THR A 285 6.80 12.76 -13.10
N ALA A 286 6.39 13.55 -12.11
CA ALA A 286 7.18 14.68 -11.61
C ALA A 286 8.51 14.19 -11.03
N MET A 287 8.48 13.16 -10.17
CA MET A 287 9.69 12.55 -9.60
C MET A 287 10.63 12.02 -10.69
N HIS A 288 10.13 11.36 -11.73
CA HIS A 288 10.96 10.87 -12.84
C HIS A 288 11.64 11.99 -13.62
N MET A 289 11.04 13.17 -13.71
CA MET A 289 11.71 14.34 -14.30
C MET A 289 12.85 14.84 -13.41
N LEU A 290 12.63 14.90 -12.09
CA LEU A 290 13.63 15.32 -11.13
C LEU A 290 14.82 14.36 -11.02
N THR A 291 14.58 13.06 -11.15
CA THR A 291 15.63 12.02 -11.10
C THR A 291 16.34 11.82 -12.44
N GLY A 292 15.97 12.58 -13.49
CA GLY A 292 16.54 12.46 -14.82
C GLY A 292 16.15 11.19 -15.58
N LEU A 293 15.06 10.52 -15.16
CA LEU A 293 14.50 9.36 -15.87
C LEU A 293 13.60 9.76 -17.04
N ASN A 294 12.94 10.92 -16.93
CA ASN A 294 12.08 11.49 -17.97
C ASN A 294 12.45 12.94 -18.27
N GLN A 295 12.45 13.31 -19.56
CA GLN A 295 12.65 14.69 -19.99
C GLN A 295 11.34 15.49 -19.79
N PRO A 296 11.37 16.72 -19.22
CA PRO A 296 10.24 17.61 -19.20
C PRO A 296 9.89 18.11 -20.60
N THR A 297 8.60 18.39 -20.83
CA THR A 297 8.13 19.05 -22.07
C THR A 297 8.51 20.53 -22.08
N SER A 298 8.33 21.22 -20.93
CA SER A 298 8.74 22.61 -20.72
C SER A 298 9.03 22.87 -19.23
N GLY A 299 9.47 24.07 -18.91
CA GLY A 299 9.88 24.47 -17.56
C GLY A 299 11.34 24.16 -17.27
N THR A 300 11.81 24.51 -16.10
CA THR A 300 13.18 24.31 -15.62
C THR A 300 13.20 23.63 -14.26
N GLY A 301 14.32 22.99 -13.93
CA GLY A 301 14.53 22.44 -12.61
C GLY A 301 15.98 22.13 -12.34
N ARG A 302 16.35 22.17 -11.06
CA ARG A 302 17.67 21.76 -10.58
C ARG A 302 17.52 20.80 -9.41
N VAL A 303 18.39 19.81 -9.37
CA VAL A 303 18.48 18.85 -8.27
C VAL A 303 19.95 18.74 -7.88
N VAL A 304 20.25 19.02 -6.61
CA VAL A 304 21.62 19.07 -6.07
C VAL A 304 22.54 19.97 -6.95
N GLY A 305 21.98 21.09 -7.43
CA GLY A 305 22.68 22.06 -8.28
C GLY A 305 22.76 21.71 -9.77
N TYR A 306 22.39 20.47 -10.18
CA TYR A 306 22.44 20.01 -11.57
C TYR A 306 21.12 20.23 -12.30
N ASP A 307 21.20 20.61 -13.59
CA ASP A 307 20.02 20.84 -14.43
C ASP A 307 19.37 19.51 -14.88
N ILE A 308 18.04 19.38 -14.67
CA ILE A 308 17.28 18.15 -14.98
C ILE A 308 17.17 17.82 -16.47
N ARG A 309 17.52 18.75 -17.38
CA ARG A 309 17.45 18.54 -18.83
C ARG A 309 18.76 18.09 -19.43
N THR A 310 19.87 18.61 -18.90
CA THR A 310 21.19 18.47 -19.51
C THR A 310 22.18 17.66 -18.69
N GLU A 311 21.96 17.54 -17.35
CA GLU A 311 22.94 16.95 -16.43
C GLU A 311 22.40 15.71 -15.69
N HIS A 312 21.53 14.91 -16.33
CA HIS A 312 20.86 13.77 -15.67
C HIS A 312 21.84 12.70 -15.16
N GLU A 313 22.96 12.50 -15.81
CA GLU A 313 23.96 11.54 -15.32
C GLU A 313 24.63 12.02 -14.02
N GLN A 314 24.79 13.32 -13.86
CA GLN A 314 25.29 13.90 -12.61
C GLN A 314 24.23 13.78 -11.51
N ILE A 315 22.97 14.08 -11.82
CA ILE A 315 21.87 13.90 -10.87
C ILE A 315 21.83 12.45 -10.34
N LYS A 316 21.81 11.45 -11.22
CA LYS A 316 21.75 10.02 -10.85
C LYS A 316 22.90 9.58 -9.92
N ARG A 317 24.07 10.19 -10.03
CA ARG A 317 25.23 9.88 -9.17
C ARG A 317 25.14 10.49 -7.77
N HIS A 318 24.34 11.55 -7.59
CA HIS A 318 24.28 12.33 -6.36
C HIS A 318 22.95 12.17 -5.60
N ILE A 319 22.01 11.35 -6.13
CA ILE A 319 20.74 11.07 -5.50
C ILE A 319 20.62 9.59 -5.12
N GLY A 320 19.82 9.32 -4.08
CA GLY A 320 19.26 7.99 -3.84
C GLY A 320 17.90 7.88 -4.48
N TYR A 321 17.50 6.69 -4.92
CA TYR A 321 16.18 6.45 -5.49
C TYR A 321 15.62 5.10 -5.06
N MET A 322 14.43 5.11 -4.48
CA MET A 322 13.63 3.93 -4.18
C MET A 322 12.33 3.99 -4.97
N SER A 323 12.17 3.09 -5.93
CA SER A 323 10.97 3.04 -6.77
C SER A 323 9.81 2.33 -6.05
N GLN A 324 8.58 2.61 -6.47
CA GLN A 324 7.35 1.98 -5.97
C GLN A 324 7.37 0.46 -6.14
N ARG A 325 7.91 -0.05 -7.25
CA ARG A 325 8.15 -1.48 -7.42
C ARG A 325 9.46 -1.84 -6.72
N PHE A 326 9.43 -2.98 -6.02
CA PHE A 326 10.63 -3.48 -5.36
C PHE A 326 11.79 -3.56 -6.35
N SER A 327 12.90 -2.86 -6.05
CA SER A 327 14.01 -2.62 -7.00
C SER A 327 15.24 -3.49 -6.73
N LEU A 328 15.26 -4.27 -5.63
CA LEU A 328 16.37 -5.17 -5.34
C LEU A 328 16.19 -6.51 -6.09
N TYR A 329 17.29 -7.17 -6.36
CA TYR A 329 17.30 -8.47 -7.03
C TYR A 329 16.91 -9.57 -6.03
N GLU A 330 15.76 -10.19 -6.27
CA GLU A 330 15.18 -11.18 -5.36
C GLU A 330 15.95 -12.50 -5.33
N ASP A 331 16.66 -12.82 -6.39
CA ASP A 331 17.53 -14.00 -6.57
C ASP A 331 18.96 -13.81 -6.01
N MET A 332 19.25 -12.63 -5.49
CA MET A 332 20.50 -12.32 -4.78
C MET A 332 20.28 -12.25 -3.27
N THR A 333 21.36 -12.48 -2.52
CA THR A 333 21.37 -12.30 -1.06
C THR A 333 21.33 -10.83 -0.66
N VAL A 334 21.10 -10.58 0.63
CA VAL A 334 21.16 -9.22 1.20
C VAL A 334 22.50 -8.57 0.93
N ALA A 335 23.62 -9.28 1.22
CA ALA A 335 24.98 -8.74 1.02
C ALA A 335 25.31 -8.49 -0.45
N GLU A 336 24.90 -9.39 -1.35
CA GLU A 336 25.11 -9.23 -2.79
C GLU A 336 24.37 -8.03 -3.35
N ASN A 337 23.12 -7.78 -2.93
CA ASN A 337 22.38 -6.57 -3.31
C ASN A 337 23.10 -5.31 -2.83
N ILE A 338 23.51 -5.23 -1.56
CA ILE A 338 24.24 -4.08 -1.02
C ILE A 338 25.51 -3.84 -1.84
N ARG A 339 26.30 -4.88 -2.09
CA ARG A 339 27.53 -4.77 -2.85
C ARG A 339 27.32 -4.30 -4.28
N LEU A 340 26.29 -4.84 -4.95
CA LEU A 340 25.96 -4.46 -6.33
C LEU A 340 25.63 -2.97 -6.43
N PHE A 341 24.69 -2.51 -5.60
CA PHE A 341 24.27 -1.10 -5.66
C PHE A 341 25.39 -0.15 -5.21
N ALA A 342 26.12 -0.47 -4.16
CA ALA A 342 27.28 0.32 -3.74
C ALA A 342 28.35 0.42 -4.84
N GLY A 343 28.58 -0.68 -5.56
CA GLY A 343 29.49 -0.70 -6.71
C GLY A 343 29.02 0.17 -7.88
N ILE A 344 27.69 0.23 -8.15
CA ILE A 344 27.12 1.14 -9.16
C ILE A 344 27.43 2.61 -8.84
N TYR A 345 27.44 2.98 -7.55
CA TYR A 345 27.81 4.32 -7.10
C TYR A 345 29.32 4.55 -6.97
N GLY A 346 30.15 3.56 -7.36
CA GLY A 346 31.61 3.70 -7.43
C GLY A 346 32.32 3.66 -6.07
N MET A 347 31.70 3.05 -5.05
CA MET A 347 32.32 2.89 -3.73
C MET A 347 33.47 1.85 -3.78
N SER A 348 34.48 2.04 -2.94
CA SER A 348 35.59 1.08 -2.82
C SER A 348 35.14 -0.21 -2.12
N ASP A 349 35.76 -1.35 -2.46
CA ASP A 349 35.44 -2.64 -1.81
C ASP A 349 35.64 -2.62 -0.28
N GLU A 350 36.63 -1.84 0.19
CA GLU A 350 36.90 -1.66 1.62
C GLU A 350 35.76 -0.92 2.32
N ASP A 351 35.30 0.21 1.75
CA ASP A 351 34.16 0.97 2.28
C ASP A 351 32.87 0.17 2.22
N ILE A 352 32.64 -0.57 1.14
CA ILE A 352 31.47 -1.44 0.99
C ILE A 352 31.42 -2.47 2.12
N THR A 353 32.56 -3.14 2.38
CA THR A 353 32.63 -4.17 3.42
C THR A 353 32.35 -3.58 4.80
N ARG A 354 33.02 -2.50 5.17
CA ARG A 354 32.87 -1.82 6.47
C ARG A 354 31.42 -1.33 6.67
N LYS A 355 30.89 -0.55 5.72
CA LYS A 355 29.55 0.01 5.81
C LYS A 355 28.45 -1.06 5.74
N THR A 356 28.70 -2.19 5.06
CA THR A 356 27.75 -3.31 5.04
C THR A 356 27.54 -3.91 6.43
N ASP A 357 28.62 -4.18 7.15
CA ASP A 357 28.53 -4.75 8.49
C ASP A 357 27.85 -3.76 9.48
N GLU A 358 28.16 -2.46 9.38
CA GLU A 358 27.50 -1.38 10.13
C GLU A 358 25.98 -1.32 9.83
N LEU A 359 25.59 -1.39 8.55
CA LEU A 359 24.22 -1.36 8.11
C LEU A 359 23.43 -2.57 8.61
N LEU A 360 24.01 -3.78 8.45
CA LEU A 360 23.36 -5.03 8.89
C LEU A 360 23.16 -5.06 10.39
N ALA A 361 24.11 -4.56 11.17
CA ALA A 361 23.98 -4.43 12.62
C ALA A 361 22.83 -3.46 13.00
N ARG A 362 22.77 -2.29 12.34
CA ARG A 362 21.72 -1.28 12.57
C ARG A 362 20.32 -1.80 12.22
N LEU A 363 20.18 -2.53 11.13
CA LEU A 363 18.92 -3.13 10.70
C LEU A 363 18.55 -4.40 11.46
N GLN A 364 19.45 -4.92 12.31
CA GLN A 364 19.34 -6.24 12.95
C GLN A 364 19.28 -7.39 11.93
N PHE A 365 19.98 -7.26 10.81
CA PHE A 365 20.03 -8.21 9.69
C PHE A 365 21.31 -9.03 9.65
N THR A 366 22.16 -8.98 10.67
CA THR A 366 23.47 -9.65 10.68
C THR A 366 23.37 -11.14 10.38
N GLU A 367 22.37 -11.82 10.96
CA GLU A 367 22.12 -13.26 10.72
C GLU A 367 21.49 -13.55 9.35
N HIS A 368 21.02 -12.52 8.65
CA HIS A 368 20.35 -12.61 7.34
C HIS A 368 21.23 -12.16 6.18
N LYS A 369 22.53 -11.92 6.42
CA LYS A 369 23.48 -11.44 5.42
C LYS A 369 23.46 -12.27 4.12
N ASP A 370 23.42 -13.59 4.26
CA ASP A 370 23.42 -14.55 3.15
C ASP A 370 22.02 -15.08 2.79
N THR A 371 20.98 -14.46 3.33
CA THR A 371 19.59 -14.81 3.02
C THR A 371 19.18 -14.22 1.68
N LEU A 372 18.52 -15.00 0.82
CA LEU A 372 17.95 -14.51 -0.43
C LEU A 372 16.87 -13.45 -0.15
N VAL A 373 16.92 -12.33 -0.87
CA VAL A 373 15.95 -11.25 -0.72
C VAL A 373 14.53 -11.72 -1.00
N ALA A 374 14.32 -12.68 -1.92
CA ALA A 374 13.01 -13.28 -2.18
C ALA A 374 12.32 -13.80 -0.91
N SER A 375 13.09 -14.36 0.04
CA SER A 375 12.54 -14.97 1.25
C SER A 375 12.26 -14.01 2.40
N LEU A 376 12.67 -12.74 2.29
CA LEU A 376 12.42 -11.73 3.31
C LEU A 376 10.95 -11.28 3.32
N PRO A 377 10.38 -10.98 4.50
CA PRO A 377 9.10 -10.29 4.61
C PRO A 377 9.12 -8.92 3.88
N LEU A 378 7.96 -8.45 3.40
CA LEU A 378 7.87 -7.20 2.62
C LEU A 378 8.47 -6.01 3.35
N GLY A 379 8.15 -5.81 4.62
CA GLY A 379 8.69 -4.69 5.39
C GLY A 379 10.21 -4.72 5.56
N TRP A 380 10.81 -5.93 5.61
CA TRP A 380 12.27 -6.08 5.63
C TRP A 380 12.88 -5.74 4.28
N LYS A 381 12.24 -6.18 3.21
CA LYS A 381 12.64 -5.82 1.83
C LYS A 381 12.65 -4.30 1.65
N GLN A 382 11.62 -3.61 2.14
CA GLN A 382 11.52 -2.15 2.03
C GLN A 382 12.60 -1.43 2.86
N LYS A 383 12.85 -1.85 4.11
CA LYS A 383 13.94 -1.31 4.93
C LYS A 383 15.30 -1.49 4.25
N LEU A 384 15.53 -2.66 3.66
CA LEU A 384 16.76 -2.94 2.90
C LEU A 384 16.86 -2.04 1.66
N ALA A 385 15.79 -1.93 0.87
CA ALA A 385 15.76 -1.10 -0.34
C ALA A 385 16.04 0.39 -0.03
N PHE A 386 15.40 0.93 1.01
CA PHE A 386 15.67 2.27 1.49
C PHE A 386 17.14 2.43 1.91
N SER A 387 17.64 1.53 2.74
CA SER A 387 19.02 1.60 3.25
C SER A 387 20.06 1.52 2.12
N VAL A 388 19.80 0.69 1.11
CA VAL A 388 20.64 0.60 -0.10
C VAL A 388 20.56 1.90 -0.90
N SER A 389 19.40 2.54 -1.01
CA SER A 389 19.24 3.79 -1.77
C SER A 389 20.00 4.97 -1.16
N ILE A 390 20.32 4.92 0.14
CA ILE A 390 21.08 5.96 0.84
C ILE A 390 22.50 5.51 1.23
N PHE A 391 22.94 4.32 0.81
CA PHE A 391 24.20 3.71 1.25
C PHE A 391 25.44 4.53 0.86
N HIS A 392 25.39 5.22 -0.26
CA HIS A 392 26.45 6.13 -0.76
C HIS A 392 26.32 7.56 -0.21
N GLU A 393 25.45 7.81 0.77
CA GLU A 393 25.24 9.11 1.43
C GLU A 393 24.87 10.25 0.46
N PRO A 394 23.78 10.12 -0.31
CA PRO A 394 23.37 11.13 -1.28
C PRO A 394 22.90 12.42 -0.60
N GLY A 395 22.97 13.55 -1.32
CA GLY A 395 22.41 14.81 -0.86
C GLY A 395 20.88 14.82 -0.79
N VAL A 396 20.23 14.03 -1.65
CA VAL A 396 18.77 13.87 -1.73
C VAL A 396 18.42 12.40 -1.97
N VAL A 397 17.42 11.87 -1.29
CA VAL A 397 16.80 10.58 -1.60
C VAL A 397 15.36 10.78 -2.06
N PHE A 398 15.00 10.14 -3.18
CA PHE A 398 13.64 10.10 -3.71
C PHE A 398 13.00 8.75 -3.37
N LEU A 399 11.84 8.79 -2.74
CA LEU A 399 11.09 7.62 -2.28
C LEU A 399 9.71 7.62 -2.93
N ASP A 400 9.46 6.66 -3.83
CA ASP A 400 8.17 6.56 -4.53
C ASP A 400 7.24 5.56 -3.83
N GLU A 401 6.29 6.08 -3.05
CA GLU A 401 5.33 5.29 -2.25
C GLU A 401 6.00 4.17 -1.42
N PRO A 402 7.01 4.50 -0.60
CA PRO A 402 7.92 3.51 -0.03
C PRO A 402 7.26 2.57 0.99
N THR A 403 6.13 2.97 1.57
CA THR A 403 5.40 2.24 2.61
C THR A 403 4.15 1.54 2.08
N GLY A 404 3.99 1.48 0.75
CA GLY A 404 2.86 0.83 0.12
C GLY A 404 2.74 -0.65 0.50
N GLY A 405 1.58 -1.04 1.04
CA GLY A 405 1.26 -2.44 1.36
C GLY A 405 1.90 -2.99 2.62
N VAL A 406 2.47 -2.17 3.50
CA VAL A 406 2.97 -2.62 4.81
C VAL A 406 2.03 -2.24 5.95
N ASP A 407 2.06 -3.04 7.00
CA ASP A 407 1.29 -2.80 8.23
C ASP A 407 1.72 -1.52 8.96
N PRO A 408 0.88 -0.94 9.84
CA PRO A 408 1.17 0.31 10.52
C PRO A 408 2.45 0.30 11.36
N ALA A 409 2.78 -0.83 12.01
CA ALA A 409 3.98 -0.93 12.84
C ALA A 409 5.25 -0.91 11.98
N THR A 410 5.24 -1.65 10.87
CA THR A 410 6.33 -1.64 9.89
C THR A 410 6.48 -0.28 9.22
N ARG A 411 5.37 0.39 8.87
CA ARG A 411 5.35 1.75 8.31
C ARG A 411 6.04 2.73 9.25
N ARG A 412 5.71 2.68 10.53
CA ARG A 412 6.34 3.54 11.53
C ARG A 412 7.85 3.32 11.61
N GLN A 413 8.30 2.06 11.70
CA GLN A 413 9.74 1.75 11.73
C GLN A 413 10.45 2.23 10.46
N PHE A 414 9.75 2.29 9.33
CA PHE A 414 10.29 2.86 8.09
C PHE A 414 10.44 4.39 8.22
N TRP A 415 9.48 5.08 8.82
CA TRP A 415 9.58 6.52 9.08
C TRP A 415 10.69 6.87 10.08
N GLU A 416 10.98 6.00 11.06
CA GLU A 416 12.16 6.14 11.93
C GLU A 416 13.48 6.13 11.14
N LEU A 417 13.58 5.27 10.11
CA LEU A 417 14.73 5.27 9.20
C LEU A 417 14.81 6.55 8.36
N ILE A 418 13.68 7.10 7.92
CA ILE A 418 13.64 8.39 7.22
C ILE A 418 14.15 9.52 8.12
N TYR A 419 13.67 9.60 9.37
CA TYR A 419 14.14 10.60 10.33
C TYR A 419 15.63 10.46 10.64
N ASP A 420 16.13 9.23 10.80
CA ASP A 420 17.56 9.00 10.99
C ASP A 420 18.37 9.48 9.76
N ALA A 421 17.90 9.25 8.55
CA ALA A 421 18.55 9.75 7.34
C ALA A 421 18.54 11.30 7.27
N ALA A 422 17.40 11.92 7.57
CA ALA A 422 17.26 13.37 7.61
C ALA A 422 18.15 14.01 8.69
N SER A 423 18.25 13.37 9.88
CA SER A 423 19.13 13.83 10.96
C SER A 423 20.62 13.85 10.59
N ARG A 424 21.01 13.02 9.61
CA ARG A 424 22.35 12.98 9.01
C ARG A 424 22.53 13.98 7.87
N GLY A 425 21.53 14.83 7.58
CA GLY A 425 21.57 15.87 6.56
C GLY A 425 21.16 15.41 5.15
N ILE A 426 20.60 14.21 5.00
CA ILE A 426 20.02 13.74 3.73
C ILE A 426 18.65 14.37 3.57
N THR A 427 18.42 15.10 2.48
CA THR A 427 17.08 15.61 2.13
C THR A 427 16.21 14.46 1.63
N VAL A 428 14.97 14.37 2.09
CA VAL A 428 14.06 13.30 1.71
C VAL A 428 12.89 13.85 0.90
N PHE A 429 12.74 13.38 -0.31
CA PHE A 429 11.57 13.65 -1.15
C PHE A 429 10.73 12.37 -1.21
N VAL A 430 9.56 12.37 -0.57
CA VAL A 430 8.71 11.18 -0.51
C VAL A 430 7.37 11.42 -1.20
N THR A 431 7.00 10.52 -2.13
CA THR A 431 5.63 10.51 -2.65
C THR A 431 4.79 9.54 -1.81
N THR A 432 3.58 9.91 -1.53
CA THR A 432 2.62 9.04 -0.87
C THR A 432 1.19 9.39 -1.26
N HIS A 433 0.31 8.43 -1.16
CA HIS A 433 -1.13 8.60 -1.21
C HIS A 433 -1.77 8.40 0.18
N TYR A 434 -0.96 8.14 1.22
CA TYR A 434 -1.39 8.03 2.60
C TYR A 434 -1.37 9.40 3.27
N MET A 435 -2.54 9.92 3.63
CA MET A 435 -2.62 11.27 4.18
C MET A 435 -2.15 11.36 5.63
N ASP A 436 -2.17 10.25 6.37
CA ASP A 436 -1.56 10.14 7.70
C ASP A 436 -0.03 10.33 7.66
N GLU A 437 0.62 9.92 6.56
CA GLU A 437 2.06 10.14 6.38
C GLU A 437 2.44 11.60 6.16
N ALA A 438 1.47 12.43 5.74
CA ALA A 438 1.69 13.87 5.64
C ALA A 438 2.14 14.50 6.97
N GLU A 439 1.61 14.00 8.09
CA GLU A 439 1.94 14.49 9.45
C GLU A 439 3.41 14.25 9.82
N TYR A 440 4.10 13.34 9.13
CA TYR A 440 5.51 13.03 9.35
C TYR A 440 6.47 13.92 8.53
N CYS A 441 5.95 14.71 7.60
CA CYS A 441 6.74 15.60 6.74
C CYS A 441 6.88 17.00 7.36
N ASP A 442 8.02 17.65 7.11
CA ASP A 442 8.23 19.05 7.49
C ASP A 442 7.32 19.98 6.66
N ARG A 443 7.25 19.72 5.37
CA ARG A 443 6.41 20.42 4.41
C ARG A 443 5.85 19.45 3.38
N ILE A 444 4.67 19.76 2.87
CA ILE A 444 3.98 18.93 1.89
C ILE A 444 3.46 19.76 0.71
N SER A 445 3.37 19.09 -0.41
CA SER A 445 2.69 19.56 -1.62
C SER A 445 1.55 18.59 -1.96
N ILE A 446 0.34 19.11 -2.20
CA ILE A 446 -0.82 18.32 -2.60
C ILE A 446 -1.03 18.49 -4.10
N MET A 447 -0.87 17.39 -4.83
CA MET A 447 -1.03 17.34 -6.29
C MET A 447 -2.38 16.73 -6.66
N VAL A 448 -3.13 17.45 -7.50
CA VAL A 448 -4.41 17.01 -8.05
C VAL A 448 -4.43 17.38 -9.53
N ASP A 449 -4.75 16.42 -10.39
CA ASP A 449 -4.87 16.61 -11.85
C ASP A 449 -3.64 17.26 -12.50
N GLY A 450 -2.46 16.82 -12.13
CA GLY A 450 -1.20 17.34 -12.68
C GLY A 450 -0.74 18.67 -12.09
N LYS A 451 -1.50 19.30 -11.18
CA LYS A 451 -1.22 20.63 -10.62
C LYS A 451 -1.01 20.58 -9.10
N ILE A 452 -0.12 21.41 -8.58
CA ILE A 452 -0.02 21.65 -7.14
C ILE A 452 -1.20 22.55 -6.73
N LYS A 453 -2.08 22.04 -5.88
CA LYS A 453 -3.24 22.76 -5.35
C LYS A 453 -2.97 23.45 -4.02
N ALA A 454 -2.08 22.87 -3.22
CA ALA A 454 -1.69 23.43 -1.93
C ALA A 454 -0.26 23.02 -1.59
N MET A 455 0.45 23.87 -0.85
CA MET A 455 1.77 23.59 -0.30
C MET A 455 1.93 24.34 1.03
N GLY A 456 2.54 23.71 2.01
CA GLY A 456 2.77 24.26 3.35
C GLY A 456 3.09 23.15 4.36
N THR A 457 3.23 23.48 5.63
CA THR A 457 3.27 22.49 6.69
C THR A 457 1.91 21.82 6.88
N PRO A 458 1.81 20.59 7.41
CA PRO A 458 0.52 19.95 7.68
C PRO A 458 -0.41 20.85 8.50
N ASP A 459 0.10 21.49 9.55
CA ASP A 459 -0.70 22.36 10.42
C ASP A 459 -1.20 23.62 9.72
N GLU A 460 -0.34 24.28 8.92
CA GLU A 460 -0.77 25.43 8.09
C GLU A 460 -1.91 25.05 7.13
N LEU A 461 -1.83 23.87 6.52
CA LEU A 461 -2.86 23.43 5.58
C LEU A 461 -4.17 23.06 6.28
N LYS A 462 -4.12 22.35 7.43
CA LYS A 462 -5.31 22.10 8.25
C LYS A 462 -6.00 23.39 8.66
N GLN A 463 -5.25 24.39 9.11
CA GLN A 463 -5.78 25.71 9.47
C GLN A 463 -6.35 26.44 8.26
N LYS A 464 -5.60 26.53 7.15
CA LYS A 464 -5.99 27.25 5.93
C LYS A 464 -7.32 26.77 5.36
N TYR A 465 -7.55 25.44 5.38
CA TYR A 465 -8.76 24.84 4.83
C TYR A 465 -9.81 24.53 5.90
N ASN A 466 -9.56 24.88 7.16
CA ASN A 466 -10.42 24.61 8.32
C ASN A 466 -10.87 23.14 8.39
N GLN A 467 -9.90 22.25 8.30
CA GLN A 467 -10.12 20.81 8.33
C GLN A 467 -9.43 20.16 9.56
N PRO A 468 -10.00 19.07 10.12
CA PRO A 468 -9.46 18.45 11.32
C PRO A 468 -8.15 17.67 11.08
N ASP A 469 -7.94 17.15 9.89
CA ASP A 469 -6.82 16.31 9.50
C ASP A 469 -6.51 16.42 8.01
N MET A 470 -5.43 15.77 7.58
CA MET A 470 -4.95 15.82 6.19
C MET A 470 -5.83 15.04 5.20
N ASP A 471 -6.55 14.00 5.64
CA ASP A 471 -7.52 13.28 4.80
C ASP A 471 -8.67 14.19 4.38
N HIS A 472 -9.17 15.01 5.31
CA HIS A 472 -10.22 16.00 5.02
C HIS A 472 -9.71 17.12 4.12
N VAL A 473 -8.46 17.62 4.34
CA VAL A 473 -7.83 18.61 3.45
C VAL A 473 -7.74 18.07 2.03
N PHE A 474 -7.23 16.86 1.87
CA PHE A 474 -7.08 16.23 0.56
C PHE A 474 -8.43 16.00 -0.12
N THR A 475 -9.40 15.44 0.59
CA THR A 475 -10.75 15.21 0.06
C THR A 475 -11.42 16.52 -0.40
N TYR A 476 -11.25 17.60 0.38
CA TYR A 476 -11.76 18.92 0.02
C TYR A 476 -11.13 19.42 -1.29
N LEU A 477 -9.82 19.35 -1.43
CA LEU A 477 -9.10 19.78 -2.64
C LEU A 477 -9.40 18.90 -3.86
N ALA A 478 -9.49 17.59 -3.68
CA ALA A 478 -9.78 16.64 -4.74
C ALA A 478 -11.19 16.83 -5.32
N ARG A 479 -12.19 17.14 -4.47
CA ARG A 479 -13.56 17.42 -4.92
C ARG A 479 -13.71 18.72 -5.73
N GLN A 480 -12.81 19.68 -5.55
CA GLN A 480 -12.81 20.92 -6.32
C GLN A 480 -12.15 20.78 -7.69
N ALA A 481 -11.48 19.67 -7.92
CA ALA A 481 -10.82 19.41 -9.18
C ALA A 481 -11.83 18.77 -10.15
N THR A 482 -12.25 19.52 -11.15
CA THR A 482 -13.00 19.02 -12.30
C THR A 482 -12.01 18.53 -13.34
N ARG A 483 -11.62 17.26 -13.32
CA ARG A 483 -11.12 16.63 -14.55
C ARG A 483 -12.32 16.40 -15.45
N SER A 484 -12.29 17.01 -16.62
CA SER A 484 -13.11 16.54 -17.72
C SER A 484 -12.75 15.06 -17.94
N SER A 485 -13.70 14.17 -17.63
CA SER A 485 -13.60 12.74 -17.93
C SER A 485 -13.62 12.59 -19.44
N ASP A 486 -12.46 12.37 -20.05
CA ASP A 486 -12.34 11.77 -21.38
C ASP A 486 -12.25 10.23 -21.27
#